data_ac3e1d2abd55982a295d2873635d35f6
#
_entry.id   ac3e1d2abd55982a295d2873635d35f6
#
_cell.length_a   1.000
_cell.length_b   1.000
_cell.length_c   1.000
_cell.angle_alpha   90.00
_cell.angle_beta   90.00
_cell.angle_gamma   90.00
#
_symmetry.space_group_name_H-M   'P 1'
#
loop_
_entity.id
_entity.type
_entity.pdbx_description
1 polymer ?
#
loop_
_entity_poly.entity_id
_entity_poly.type
_entity_poly.pdbx_seq_one_letter_code
_entity_poly.pdbx_strand_id
1 'polypeptide(L)'
;MSGSMIVFRDEIEAFIYPELMEVAVRGERAPVQTVLDAVKQAYPQDRLISVRMPRTPQQTYLLKMNDDHGLFVYADPYSGELLGAHYQENTLIGWIALLHTELLIGEGGKNILGVSALLLICMCATGFVMWWPPNGIKNISRGFKIRWAAPWKKLIFDMHRVGGIYAMFFLVIIAFTGVSLVFNKTVARLTNFVTASPSRPATPLSDTSGAGRAIPSLDEFLNQADRISPAPTTWINLPQSPQASLVVRKKMPEEFHPNGRSFIYFDQYTSEVLLIENASEAPSGTRIFNTFYPLHTGIIGGLPTRILQVVVGISPLVLFTTGFIMWRNRRKVNR
;
A
#
# COMPACT_ATOMS: atom_id res chain seq x y z
N MET A 1 -14.57 -1.95 -4.91
CA MET A 1 -14.23 -2.99 -5.90
C MET A 1 -12.83 -2.85 -6.48
N SER A 2 -12.39 -1.65 -6.96
CA SER A 2 -11.00 -1.45 -7.43
C SER A 2 -9.95 -1.90 -6.40
N GLY A 3 -10.13 -1.55 -5.13
CA GLY A 3 -9.27 -2.00 -4.04
C GLY A 3 -9.17 -3.53 -3.91
N SER A 4 -10.26 -4.27 -4.14
CA SER A 4 -10.23 -5.74 -4.09
C SER A 4 -9.35 -6.36 -5.18
N MET A 5 -9.27 -5.73 -6.35
CA MET A 5 -8.41 -6.21 -7.45
C MET A 5 -6.94 -5.98 -7.15
N ILE A 6 -6.58 -4.82 -6.59
CA ILE A 6 -5.18 -4.49 -6.32
C ILE A 6 -4.59 -5.21 -5.07
N VAL A 7 -5.42 -5.88 -4.27
CA VAL A 7 -4.93 -6.76 -3.20
C VAL A 7 -3.99 -7.85 -3.71
N PHE A 8 -4.23 -8.32 -4.94
CA PHE A 8 -3.43 -9.35 -5.62
C PHE A 8 -2.64 -8.78 -6.81
N ARG A 9 -2.23 -7.51 -6.71
CA ARG A 9 -1.54 -6.81 -7.80
C ARG A 9 -0.29 -7.54 -8.28
N ASP A 10 0.63 -7.89 -7.36
CA ASP A 10 1.91 -8.51 -7.71
C ASP A 10 1.67 -9.87 -8.41
N GLU A 11 0.69 -10.66 -7.95
CA GLU A 11 0.33 -11.95 -8.55
C GLU A 11 -0.35 -11.79 -9.92
N ILE A 12 -1.20 -10.78 -10.07
CA ILE A 12 -1.86 -10.48 -11.35
C ILE A 12 -0.82 -9.98 -12.37
N GLU A 13 0.09 -9.09 -11.98
CA GLU A 13 1.17 -8.61 -12.84
C GLU A 13 2.09 -9.75 -13.26
N ALA A 14 2.49 -10.64 -12.33
CA ALA A 14 3.32 -11.79 -12.64
C ALA A 14 2.62 -12.80 -13.59
N PHE A 15 1.29 -12.93 -13.49
CA PHE A 15 0.51 -13.76 -14.41
C PHE A 15 0.39 -13.14 -15.81
N ILE A 16 0.26 -11.82 -15.91
CA ILE A 16 0.08 -11.13 -17.21
C ILE A 16 1.42 -10.88 -17.90
N TYR A 17 2.48 -10.58 -17.15
CA TYR A 17 3.81 -10.22 -17.65
C TYR A 17 4.90 -11.10 -17.03
N PRO A 18 4.82 -12.44 -17.16
CA PRO A 18 5.79 -13.33 -16.52
C PRO A 18 7.22 -13.06 -16.98
N GLU A 19 7.41 -12.67 -18.24
CA GLU A 19 8.72 -12.33 -18.83
C GLU A 19 9.41 -11.11 -18.21
N LEU A 20 8.63 -10.20 -17.57
CA LEU A 20 9.16 -9.04 -16.87
C LEU A 20 9.34 -9.30 -15.37
N MET A 21 8.52 -10.17 -14.79
CA MET A 21 8.42 -10.36 -13.35
C MET A 21 9.24 -11.53 -12.82
N GLU A 22 9.55 -12.51 -13.67
CA GLU A 22 10.22 -13.74 -13.28
C GLU A 22 11.40 -14.08 -14.19
N VAL A 23 12.47 -14.59 -13.58
CA VAL A 23 13.68 -15.05 -14.27
C VAL A 23 14.11 -16.42 -13.74
N ALA A 24 14.86 -17.16 -14.55
CA ALA A 24 15.52 -18.38 -14.10
C ALA A 24 16.65 -18.05 -13.12
N VAL A 25 16.75 -18.80 -12.04
CA VAL A 25 17.84 -18.65 -11.06
C VAL A 25 19.17 -19.11 -11.71
N ARG A 26 20.17 -18.22 -11.71
CA ARG A 26 21.46 -18.45 -12.37
C ARG A 26 22.63 -18.07 -11.45
N GLY A 27 22.95 -18.94 -10.48
CA GLY A 27 24.10 -18.71 -9.59
C GLY A 27 23.92 -17.54 -8.62
N GLU A 28 24.95 -16.72 -8.47
CA GLU A 28 24.93 -15.51 -7.63
C GLU A 28 24.34 -14.31 -8.37
N ARG A 29 23.76 -13.36 -7.62
CA ARG A 29 23.25 -12.12 -8.21
C ARG A 29 24.40 -11.23 -8.64
N ALA A 30 24.24 -10.57 -9.78
CA ALA A 30 25.15 -9.52 -10.22
C ALA A 30 25.12 -8.33 -9.24
N PRO A 31 26.20 -7.53 -9.17
CA PRO A 31 26.20 -6.27 -8.43
C PRO A 31 25.04 -5.38 -8.86
N VAL A 32 24.36 -4.76 -7.90
CA VAL A 32 23.20 -3.88 -8.19
C VAL A 32 23.65 -2.67 -9.02
N GLN A 33 24.89 -2.25 -8.87
CA GLN A 33 25.49 -1.18 -9.69
C GLN A 33 25.43 -1.51 -11.19
N THR A 34 25.61 -2.78 -11.60
CA THR A 34 25.49 -3.21 -13.00
C THR A 34 24.12 -2.88 -13.59
N VAL A 35 23.04 -3.11 -12.79
CA VAL A 35 21.67 -2.76 -13.19
C VAL A 35 21.51 -1.25 -13.33
N LEU A 36 22.06 -0.47 -12.38
CA LEU A 36 22.02 0.98 -12.45
C LEU A 36 22.69 1.54 -13.69
N ASP A 37 23.84 1.00 -14.02
CA ASP A 37 24.63 1.42 -15.19
C ASP A 37 23.88 1.09 -16.49
N ALA A 38 23.26 -0.10 -16.58
CA ALA A 38 22.41 -0.48 -17.70
C ALA A 38 21.21 0.46 -17.88
N VAL A 39 20.51 0.81 -16.75
CA VAL A 39 19.40 1.77 -16.79
C VAL A 39 19.87 3.16 -17.22
N LYS A 40 20.99 3.63 -16.70
CA LYS A 40 21.57 4.93 -17.04
C LYS A 40 21.93 5.04 -18.53
N GLN A 41 22.42 3.92 -19.10
CA GLN A 41 22.72 3.84 -20.52
C GLN A 41 21.47 3.83 -21.40
N ALA A 42 20.43 3.09 -20.99
CA ALA A 42 19.19 2.96 -21.74
C ALA A 42 18.27 4.19 -21.61
N TYR A 43 18.29 4.87 -20.44
CA TYR A 43 17.42 6.01 -20.11
C TYR A 43 18.26 7.20 -19.62
N PRO A 44 19.12 7.80 -20.46
CA PRO A 44 20.06 8.85 -20.02
C PRO A 44 19.40 10.18 -19.64
N GLN A 45 18.16 10.40 -20.06
CA GLN A 45 17.40 11.62 -19.75
C GLN A 45 16.58 11.49 -18.46
N ASP A 46 16.28 10.26 -18.04
CA ASP A 46 15.41 9.99 -16.90
C ASP A 46 16.24 9.72 -15.65
N ARG A 47 15.73 10.15 -14.50
CA ARG A 47 16.37 9.87 -13.22
C ARG A 47 15.74 8.65 -12.57
N LEU A 48 16.56 7.76 -12.05
CA LEU A 48 16.10 6.65 -11.24
C LEU A 48 15.71 7.16 -9.85
N ILE A 49 14.44 6.93 -9.44
CA ILE A 49 13.93 7.30 -8.11
C ILE A 49 14.25 6.21 -7.09
N SER A 50 13.94 4.95 -7.44
CA SER A 50 14.04 3.85 -6.49
C SER A 50 14.19 2.50 -7.16
N VAL A 51 14.77 1.57 -6.42
CA VAL A 51 14.93 0.16 -6.79
C VAL A 51 14.20 -0.70 -5.78
N ARG A 52 13.23 -1.51 -6.22
CA ARG A 52 12.64 -2.59 -5.44
C ARG A 52 13.49 -3.85 -5.62
N MET A 53 13.93 -4.39 -4.50
CA MET A 53 14.74 -5.61 -4.47
C MET A 53 13.87 -6.86 -4.69
N PRO A 54 14.37 -7.89 -5.39
CA PRO A 54 13.69 -9.18 -5.50
C PRO A 54 13.49 -9.83 -4.12
N ARG A 55 12.28 -10.26 -3.81
CA ARG A 55 11.95 -10.95 -2.55
C ARG A 55 12.18 -12.46 -2.62
N THR A 56 12.12 -13.01 -3.83
CA THR A 56 12.43 -14.42 -4.12
C THR A 56 13.56 -14.50 -5.12
N PRO A 57 14.26 -15.65 -5.23
CA PRO A 57 15.30 -15.81 -6.22
C PRO A 57 14.83 -15.61 -7.66
N GLN A 58 13.56 -15.91 -7.97
CA GLN A 58 12.99 -15.81 -9.32
C GLN A 58 12.52 -14.40 -9.69
N GLN A 59 12.32 -13.50 -8.71
CA GLN A 59 11.83 -12.15 -8.98
C GLN A 59 12.89 -11.24 -9.58
N THR A 60 12.46 -10.33 -10.44
CA THR A 60 13.26 -9.29 -11.07
C THR A 60 13.41 -8.05 -10.16
N TYR A 61 14.41 -7.21 -10.44
CA TYR A 61 14.41 -5.84 -9.93
C TYR A 61 13.29 -5.04 -10.58
N LEU A 62 12.64 -4.17 -9.80
CA LEU A 62 11.73 -3.16 -10.32
C LEU A 62 12.31 -1.78 -10.04
N LEU A 63 12.61 -1.05 -11.09
CA LEU A 63 13.20 0.28 -11.04
C LEU A 63 12.14 1.32 -11.41
N LYS A 64 11.94 2.31 -10.53
CA LYS A 64 11.01 3.41 -10.78
C LYS A 64 11.79 4.62 -11.28
N MET A 65 11.41 5.12 -12.47
CA MET A 65 12.00 6.31 -13.06
C MET A 65 11.23 7.58 -12.67
N ASN A 66 11.91 8.72 -12.70
CA ASN A 66 11.32 10.04 -12.50
C ASN A 66 10.95 10.61 -13.88
N ASP A 67 9.83 10.13 -14.40
CA ASP A 67 9.20 10.66 -15.58
C ASP A 67 7.74 11.08 -15.26
N ASP A 68 7.12 11.84 -16.15
CA ASP A 68 5.76 12.38 -15.96
C ASP A 68 4.68 11.28 -15.99
N HIS A 69 5.01 10.09 -16.49
CA HIS A 69 4.07 8.99 -16.74
C HIS A 69 4.26 7.76 -15.85
N GLY A 70 5.26 7.79 -14.94
CA GLY A 70 5.51 6.69 -14.00
C GLY A 70 6.05 5.44 -14.67
N LEU A 71 7.21 5.57 -15.36
CA LEU A 71 7.92 4.46 -16.00
C LEU A 71 8.50 3.50 -14.98
N PHE A 72 8.19 2.22 -15.16
CA PHE A 72 8.79 1.09 -14.46
C PHE A 72 9.65 0.27 -15.41
N VAL A 73 10.89 0.01 -15.01
CA VAL A 73 11.86 -0.79 -15.75
C VAL A 73 12.14 -2.07 -14.95
N TYR A 74 12.23 -3.20 -15.63
CA TYR A 74 12.51 -4.51 -15.04
C TYR A 74 13.89 -4.98 -15.44
N ALA A 75 14.64 -5.56 -14.51
CA ALA A 75 15.98 -6.07 -14.76
C ALA A 75 16.21 -7.43 -14.13
N ASP A 76 16.97 -8.28 -14.82
CA ASP A 76 17.40 -9.60 -14.35
C ASP A 76 18.46 -9.41 -13.23
N PRO A 77 18.23 -9.96 -12.01
CA PRO A 77 19.16 -9.83 -10.91
C PRO A 77 20.47 -10.61 -11.10
N TYR A 78 20.55 -11.53 -12.06
CA TYR A 78 21.73 -12.37 -12.29
C TYR A 78 22.62 -11.83 -13.40
N SER A 79 22.06 -11.27 -14.47
CA SER A 79 22.83 -10.71 -15.59
C SER A 79 22.97 -9.19 -15.53
N GLY A 80 22.05 -8.50 -14.83
CA GLY A 80 21.93 -7.04 -14.90
C GLY A 80 21.23 -6.54 -16.17
N GLU A 81 20.76 -7.42 -17.04
CA GLU A 81 20.10 -7.08 -18.30
C GLU A 81 18.71 -6.50 -18.06
N LEU A 82 18.34 -5.49 -18.85
CA LEU A 82 16.99 -4.92 -18.81
C LEU A 82 16.04 -5.81 -19.61
N LEU A 83 15.01 -6.32 -18.93
CA LEU A 83 14.02 -7.23 -19.52
C LEU A 83 12.91 -6.49 -20.28
N GLY A 84 12.65 -5.24 -19.90
CA GLY A 84 11.65 -4.39 -20.52
C GLY A 84 11.18 -3.30 -19.58
N ALA A 85 10.22 -2.51 -20.07
CA ALA A 85 9.65 -1.41 -19.30
C ALA A 85 8.19 -1.18 -19.69
N HIS A 86 7.42 -0.63 -18.75
CA HIS A 86 6.07 -0.13 -19.04
C HIS A 86 5.72 1.08 -18.18
N TYR A 87 4.82 1.90 -18.66
CA TYR A 87 4.20 2.95 -17.86
C TYR A 87 3.08 2.36 -17.00
N GLN A 88 2.96 2.82 -15.76
CA GLN A 88 1.94 2.33 -14.84
C GLN A 88 0.54 2.49 -15.42
N GLU A 89 0.26 3.60 -16.08
CA GLU A 89 -1.03 3.91 -16.68
C GLU A 89 -1.40 3.02 -17.90
N ASN A 90 -0.40 2.38 -18.52
CA ASN A 90 -0.59 1.52 -19.69
C ASN A 90 -0.90 0.06 -19.32
N THR A 91 -0.89 -0.29 -18.04
CA THR A 91 -1.26 -1.63 -17.59
C THR A 91 -2.65 -1.63 -16.96
N LEU A 92 -3.42 -2.70 -17.17
CA LEU A 92 -4.78 -2.82 -16.60
C LEU A 92 -4.77 -2.66 -15.08
N ILE A 93 -3.87 -3.37 -14.41
CA ILE A 93 -3.81 -3.34 -12.94
C ILE A 93 -3.25 -2.00 -12.43
N GLY A 94 -2.33 -1.38 -13.16
CA GLY A 94 -1.81 -0.05 -12.87
C GLY A 94 -2.90 1.01 -13.00
N TRP A 95 -3.70 0.96 -14.06
CA TRP A 95 -4.86 1.83 -14.25
C TRP A 95 -5.89 1.67 -13.11
N ILE A 96 -6.21 0.43 -12.72
CA ILE A 96 -7.10 0.15 -11.58
C ILE A 96 -6.51 0.68 -10.28
N ALA A 97 -5.18 0.60 -10.10
CA ALA A 97 -4.50 1.15 -8.94
C ALA A 97 -4.61 2.68 -8.90
N LEU A 98 -4.34 3.38 -10.01
CA LEU A 98 -4.52 4.84 -10.13
C LEU A 98 -5.98 5.25 -9.89
N LEU A 99 -6.94 4.51 -10.43
CA LEU A 99 -8.36 4.74 -10.15
C LEU A 99 -8.66 4.59 -8.65
N HIS A 100 -8.07 3.61 -7.96
CA HIS A 100 -8.30 3.38 -6.54
C HIS A 100 -7.61 4.40 -5.65
N THR A 101 -6.43 4.89 -6.03
CA THR A 101 -5.62 5.77 -5.17
C THR A 101 -5.80 7.23 -5.45
N GLU A 102 -6.18 7.61 -6.69
CA GLU A 102 -6.15 8.98 -7.20
C GLU A 102 -7.33 9.35 -8.10
N LEU A 103 -8.31 8.43 -8.31
CA LEU A 103 -9.43 8.60 -9.26
C LEU A 103 -8.97 9.02 -10.68
N LEU A 104 -7.74 8.71 -11.07
CA LEU A 104 -7.10 9.11 -12.33
C LEU A 104 -6.88 10.63 -12.49
N ILE A 105 -7.05 11.42 -11.43
CA ILE A 105 -6.93 12.89 -11.43
C ILE A 105 -5.94 13.40 -10.38
N GLY A 106 -4.99 12.54 -9.97
CA GLY A 106 -3.87 12.88 -9.09
C GLY A 106 -4.30 13.31 -7.68
N GLU A 107 -3.63 14.29 -7.10
CA GLU A 107 -3.85 14.75 -5.71
C GLU A 107 -5.29 15.18 -5.42
N GLY A 108 -5.99 15.77 -6.39
CA GLY A 108 -7.41 16.11 -6.25
C GLY A 108 -8.27 14.88 -6.00
N GLY A 109 -8.06 13.83 -6.79
CA GLY A 109 -8.75 12.54 -6.65
C GLY A 109 -8.45 11.83 -5.34
N LYS A 110 -7.20 11.85 -4.91
CA LYS A 110 -6.77 11.31 -3.63
C LYS A 110 -7.51 11.97 -2.44
N ASN A 111 -7.63 13.30 -2.46
CA ASN A 111 -8.38 14.02 -1.43
C ASN A 111 -9.88 13.67 -1.45
N ILE A 112 -10.49 13.56 -2.63
CA ILE A 112 -11.89 13.13 -2.79
C ILE A 112 -12.09 11.72 -2.19
N LEU A 113 -11.17 10.79 -2.43
CA LEU A 113 -11.22 9.44 -1.84
C LEU A 113 -11.11 9.49 -0.31
N GLY A 114 -10.23 10.33 0.24
CA GLY A 114 -10.12 10.52 1.69
C GLY A 114 -11.41 11.03 2.32
N VAL A 115 -12.05 12.02 1.71
CA VAL A 115 -13.37 12.53 2.14
C VAL A 115 -14.44 11.46 1.99
N SER A 116 -14.44 10.70 0.88
CA SER A 116 -15.39 9.60 0.66
C SER A 116 -15.26 8.50 1.71
N ALA A 117 -14.05 8.21 2.15
CA ALA A 117 -13.80 7.25 3.24
C ALA A 117 -14.35 7.76 4.58
N LEU A 118 -14.22 9.06 4.89
CA LEU A 118 -14.87 9.67 6.08
C LEU A 118 -16.40 9.57 6.00
N LEU A 119 -16.99 9.85 4.83
CA LEU A 119 -18.43 9.69 4.62
C LEU A 119 -18.87 8.23 4.80
N LEU A 120 -18.06 7.26 4.37
CA LEU A 120 -18.35 5.84 4.59
C LEU A 120 -18.36 5.49 6.09
N ILE A 121 -17.46 6.05 6.89
CA ILE A 121 -17.49 5.88 8.37
C ILE A 121 -18.79 6.44 8.95
N CYS A 122 -19.22 7.65 8.54
CA CYS A 122 -20.49 8.23 8.96
C CYS A 122 -21.68 7.36 8.53
N MET A 123 -21.66 6.81 7.32
CA MET A 123 -22.71 5.89 6.84
C MET A 123 -22.74 4.59 7.67
N CYS A 124 -21.59 4.04 8.04
CA CYS A 124 -21.52 2.87 8.93
C CYS A 124 -22.12 3.19 10.31
N ALA A 125 -21.79 4.34 10.89
CA ALA A 125 -22.34 4.77 12.19
C ALA A 125 -23.86 4.93 12.14
N THR A 126 -24.40 5.64 11.15
CA THR A 126 -25.84 5.79 10.96
C THR A 126 -26.53 4.46 10.64
N GLY A 127 -25.89 3.60 9.83
CA GLY A 127 -26.37 2.25 9.53
C GLY A 127 -26.47 1.39 10.79
N PHE A 128 -25.50 1.50 11.70
CA PHE A 128 -25.53 0.81 12.99
C PHE A 128 -26.70 1.26 13.85
N VAL A 129 -26.94 2.58 13.96
CA VAL A 129 -28.08 3.13 14.70
C VAL A 129 -29.41 2.61 14.12
N MET A 130 -29.55 2.58 12.79
CA MET A 130 -30.75 2.05 12.13
C MET A 130 -30.91 0.53 12.27
N TRP A 131 -29.82 -0.20 12.40
CA TRP A 131 -29.81 -1.64 12.61
C TRP A 131 -30.19 -2.01 14.05
N TRP A 132 -29.86 -1.16 15.03
CA TRP A 132 -30.10 -1.41 16.45
C TRP A 132 -31.58 -1.64 16.74
N PRO A 133 -31.97 -2.72 17.42
CA PRO A 133 -33.38 -3.04 17.66
C PRO A 133 -34.03 -2.03 18.63
N PRO A 134 -35.19 -1.48 18.26
CA PRO A 134 -35.89 -0.46 19.10
C PRO A 134 -36.29 -0.96 20.49
N ASN A 135 -36.48 -2.27 20.64
CA ASN A 135 -36.88 -2.92 21.89
C ASN A 135 -35.69 -3.48 22.70
N GLY A 136 -34.47 -2.97 22.43
CA GLY A 136 -33.27 -3.33 23.16
C GLY A 136 -32.71 -4.71 22.80
N ILE A 137 -31.74 -5.16 23.59
CA ILE A 137 -30.88 -6.35 23.32
C ILE A 137 -31.67 -7.66 23.19
N LYS A 138 -32.84 -7.76 23.83
CA LYS A 138 -33.65 -9.01 23.83
C LYS A 138 -33.99 -9.55 22.43
N ASN A 139 -34.01 -8.70 21.41
CA ASN A 139 -34.31 -9.07 20.02
C ASN A 139 -33.10 -8.97 19.06
N ILE A 140 -31.91 -8.75 19.57
CA ILE A 140 -30.69 -8.51 18.75
C ILE A 140 -30.39 -9.69 17.82
N SER A 141 -30.67 -10.93 18.25
CA SER A 141 -30.44 -12.13 17.44
C SER A 141 -31.20 -12.14 16.11
N ARG A 142 -32.38 -11.48 16.06
CA ARG A 142 -33.15 -11.34 14.80
C ARG A 142 -32.45 -10.44 13.79
N GLY A 143 -31.61 -9.51 14.26
CA GLY A 143 -30.78 -8.64 13.42
C GLY A 143 -29.75 -9.38 12.56
N PHE A 144 -29.33 -10.57 12.99
CA PHE A 144 -28.31 -11.39 12.34
C PHE A 144 -28.88 -12.54 11.47
N LYS A 145 -30.21 -12.68 11.36
CA LYS A 145 -30.84 -13.81 10.65
C LYS A 145 -31.45 -13.35 9.33
N ILE A 146 -31.17 -14.11 8.25
CA ILE A 146 -31.82 -13.98 6.93
C ILE A 146 -32.95 -14.99 6.87
N ARG A 147 -34.15 -14.53 6.52
CA ARG A 147 -35.33 -15.37 6.30
C ARG A 147 -35.38 -15.80 4.84
N TRP A 148 -34.71 -16.87 4.49
CA TRP A 148 -34.57 -17.34 3.11
C TRP A 148 -35.90 -17.65 2.41
N ALA A 149 -36.91 -18.15 3.15
CA ALA A 149 -38.25 -18.45 2.63
C ALA A 149 -39.19 -17.21 2.59
N ALA A 150 -38.72 -16.03 2.97
CA ALA A 150 -39.55 -14.83 2.94
C ALA A 150 -39.76 -14.32 1.49
N PRO A 151 -40.84 -13.56 1.25
CA PRO A 151 -41.03 -12.87 -0.02
C PRO A 151 -39.82 -11.99 -0.38
N TRP A 152 -39.48 -11.89 -1.67
CA TRP A 152 -38.26 -11.28 -2.15
C TRP A 152 -37.95 -9.88 -1.58
N LYS A 153 -38.97 -9.03 -1.33
CA LYS A 153 -38.78 -7.71 -0.72
C LYS A 153 -38.24 -7.80 0.71
N LYS A 154 -38.68 -8.78 1.48
CA LYS A 154 -38.19 -9.04 2.83
C LYS A 154 -36.82 -9.69 2.80
N LEU A 155 -36.56 -10.56 1.83
CA LEU A 155 -35.24 -11.18 1.62
C LEU A 155 -34.19 -10.12 1.32
N ILE A 156 -34.44 -9.18 0.38
CA ILE A 156 -33.55 -8.06 0.07
C ILE A 156 -33.27 -7.19 1.29
N PHE A 157 -34.34 -6.90 2.08
CA PHE A 157 -34.17 -6.16 3.35
C PHE A 157 -33.26 -6.90 4.33
N ASP A 158 -33.49 -8.22 4.52
CA ASP A 158 -32.67 -9.02 5.42
C ASP A 158 -31.21 -9.12 4.91
N MET A 159 -30.99 -9.30 3.62
CA MET A 159 -29.65 -9.32 3.01
C MET A 159 -28.92 -7.98 3.25
N HIS A 160 -29.57 -6.84 3.03
CA HIS A 160 -29.00 -5.53 3.31
C HIS A 160 -28.68 -5.35 4.79
N ARG A 161 -29.61 -5.67 5.68
CA ARG A 161 -29.47 -5.51 7.12
C ARG A 161 -28.37 -6.42 7.69
N VAL A 162 -28.41 -7.69 7.35
CA VAL A 162 -27.45 -8.70 7.86
C VAL A 162 -26.10 -8.54 7.21
N GLY A 163 -26.04 -8.39 5.88
CA GLY A 163 -24.80 -8.11 5.16
C GLY A 163 -24.15 -6.81 5.64
N GLY A 164 -24.97 -5.78 5.90
CA GLY A 164 -24.51 -4.50 6.40
C GLY A 164 -23.82 -4.59 7.76
N ILE A 165 -24.43 -5.28 8.74
CA ILE A 165 -23.84 -5.37 10.08
C ILE A 165 -22.55 -6.20 10.10
N TYR A 166 -22.47 -7.29 9.32
CA TYR A 166 -21.23 -8.08 9.21
C TYR A 166 -20.12 -7.33 8.47
N ALA A 167 -20.46 -6.63 7.38
CA ALA A 167 -19.49 -5.85 6.63
C ALA A 167 -19.02 -4.61 7.37
N MET A 168 -19.88 -3.97 8.17
CA MET A 168 -19.64 -2.68 8.82
C MET A 168 -18.35 -2.65 9.63
N PHE A 169 -18.08 -3.67 10.43
CA PHE A 169 -16.86 -3.74 11.25
C PHE A 169 -15.60 -3.61 10.38
N PHE A 170 -15.54 -4.39 9.30
CA PHE A 170 -14.40 -4.36 8.39
C PHE A 170 -14.38 -3.09 7.54
N LEU A 171 -15.54 -2.60 7.09
CA LEU A 171 -15.63 -1.36 6.32
C LEU A 171 -15.15 -0.15 7.11
N VAL A 172 -15.43 -0.08 8.42
CA VAL A 172 -14.90 1.00 9.28
C VAL A 172 -13.37 0.93 9.36
N ILE A 173 -12.80 -0.28 9.54
CA ILE A 173 -11.35 -0.46 9.57
C ILE A 173 -10.72 -0.04 8.23
N ILE A 174 -11.29 -0.50 7.11
CA ILE A 174 -10.78 -0.18 5.76
C ILE A 174 -10.91 1.31 5.47
N ALA A 175 -12.04 1.92 5.81
CA ALA A 175 -12.26 3.34 5.60
C ALA A 175 -11.32 4.19 6.47
N PHE A 176 -11.16 3.85 7.76
CA PHE A 176 -10.24 4.53 8.66
C PHE A 176 -8.79 4.42 8.18
N THR A 177 -8.35 3.22 7.81
CA THR A 177 -7.00 3.04 7.28
C THR A 177 -6.82 3.72 5.93
N GLY A 178 -7.85 3.78 5.08
CA GLY A 178 -7.86 4.57 3.84
C GLY A 178 -7.67 6.07 4.10
N VAL A 179 -8.43 6.64 5.07
CA VAL A 179 -8.22 8.02 5.54
C VAL A 179 -6.78 8.23 6.01
N SER A 180 -6.23 7.24 6.73
CA SER A 180 -4.86 7.31 7.26
C SER A 180 -3.80 7.32 6.16
N LEU A 181 -4.03 6.62 5.05
CA LEU A 181 -3.13 6.60 3.91
C LEU A 181 -3.19 7.91 3.11
N VAL A 182 -4.37 8.50 2.98
CA VAL A 182 -4.56 9.78 2.29
C VAL A 182 -4.02 10.95 3.12
N PHE A 183 -4.47 11.08 4.36
CA PHE A 183 -4.10 12.18 5.27
C PHE A 183 -2.99 11.76 6.23
N ASN A 184 -1.96 11.10 5.71
CA ASN A 184 -0.93 10.40 6.48
C ASN A 184 -0.24 11.27 7.53
N LYS A 185 0.15 12.51 7.17
CA LYS A 185 0.82 13.45 8.09
C LYS A 185 -0.08 13.85 9.27
N THR A 186 -1.37 14.06 9.00
CA THR A 186 -2.34 14.46 10.04
C THR A 186 -2.65 13.29 10.96
N VAL A 187 -2.91 12.11 10.40
CA VAL A 187 -3.21 10.91 11.19
C VAL A 187 -1.98 10.45 12.00
N ALA A 188 -0.77 10.52 11.43
CA ALA A 188 0.45 10.22 12.17
C ALA A 188 0.63 11.16 13.38
N ARG A 189 0.42 12.49 13.20
CA ARG A 189 0.45 13.45 14.31
C ARG A 189 -0.60 13.14 15.38
N LEU A 190 -1.83 12.84 14.96
CA LEU A 190 -2.90 12.47 15.88
C LEU A 190 -2.57 11.18 16.64
N THR A 191 -2.05 10.16 15.95
CA THR A 191 -1.65 8.89 16.57
C THR A 191 -0.54 9.12 17.60
N ASN A 192 0.47 9.93 17.25
CA ASN A 192 1.54 10.28 18.19
C ASN A 192 1.02 11.08 19.39
N PHE A 193 0.11 12.02 19.17
CA PHE A 193 -0.54 12.78 20.26
C PHE A 193 -1.29 11.86 21.24
N VAL A 194 -2.15 10.97 20.72
CA VAL A 194 -2.95 10.04 21.55
C VAL A 194 -2.08 9.05 22.32
N THR A 195 -0.95 8.65 21.73
CA THR A 195 -0.02 7.68 22.35
C THR A 195 1.10 8.35 23.15
N ALA A 196 1.10 9.67 23.28
CA ALA A 196 2.18 10.46 23.89
C ALA A 196 3.57 10.12 23.30
N SER A 197 3.62 9.82 21.99
CA SER A 197 4.83 9.45 21.27
C SER A 197 5.51 10.66 20.65
N PRO A 198 6.85 10.71 20.59
CA PRO A 198 7.58 11.78 19.91
C PRO A 198 7.29 11.76 18.41
N SER A 199 7.44 12.91 17.77
CA SER A 199 7.38 13.00 16.31
C SER A 199 8.56 12.26 15.68
N ARG A 200 8.33 11.71 14.48
CA ARG A 200 9.43 11.11 13.70
C ARG A 200 10.52 12.15 13.45
N PRO A 201 11.82 11.79 13.54
CA PRO A 201 12.90 12.66 13.16
C PRO A 201 12.75 13.23 11.74
N ALA A 202 13.27 14.41 11.50
CA ALA A 202 13.38 14.92 10.14
C ALA A 202 14.32 14.03 9.32
N THR A 203 14.03 13.88 8.02
CA THR A 203 14.95 13.18 7.12
C THR A 203 16.29 13.88 7.09
N PRO A 204 17.40 13.19 7.39
CA PRO A 204 18.71 13.82 7.39
C PRO A 204 19.13 14.23 5.98
N LEU A 205 19.95 15.26 5.88
CA LEU A 205 20.46 15.77 4.62
C LEU A 205 21.92 15.36 4.43
N SER A 206 22.31 15.06 3.19
CA SER A 206 23.70 14.84 2.79
C SER A 206 24.51 16.13 2.81
N ASP A 207 25.79 16.03 3.11
CA ASP A 207 26.73 17.16 3.07
C ASP A 207 27.17 17.41 1.63
N THR A 208 26.74 18.54 1.07
CA THR A 208 27.09 18.94 -0.30
C THR A 208 28.58 19.30 -0.49
N SER A 209 29.36 19.43 0.59
CA SER A 209 30.83 19.61 0.48
C SER A 209 31.52 18.40 -0.15
N GLY A 210 30.88 17.25 -0.13
CA GLY A 210 31.30 16.03 -0.83
C GLY A 210 30.98 16.02 -2.35
N ALA A 211 30.20 16.98 -2.82
CA ALA A 211 29.85 17.06 -4.25
C ALA A 211 31.12 17.28 -5.11
N GLY A 212 31.31 16.42 -6.11
CA GLY A 212 32.52 16.43 -6.95
C GLY A 212 33.54 15.34 -6.59
N ARG A 213 33.34 14.58 -5.49
CA ARG A 213 34.08 13.35 -5.23
C ARG A 213 33.49 12.18 -6.04
N ALA A 214 34.27 11.11 -6.17
CA ALA A 214 33.72 9.86 -6.72
C ALA A 214 32.58 9.38 -5.79
N ILE A 215 31.38 9.24 -6.35
CA ILE A 215 30.23 8.74 -5.60
C ILE A 215 30.42 7.24 -5.35
N PRO A 216 30.24 6.76 -4.11
CA PRO A 216 30.32 5.33 -3.79
C PRO A 216 29.35 4.52 -4.64
N SER A 217 29.70 3.28 -4.96
CA SER A 217 28.82 2.37 -5.68
C SER A 217 27.61 1.98 -4.84
N LEU A 218 26.49 1.64 -5.47
CA LEU A 218 25.29 1.22 -4.73
C LEU A 218 25.55 -0.04 -3.89
N ASP A 219 26.41 -0.93 -4.37
CA ASP A 219 26.80 -2.14 -3.64
C ASP A 219 27.57 -1.82 -2.35
N GLU A 220 28.33 -0.72 -2.32
CA GLU A 220 29.01 -0.25 -1.11
C GLU A 220 27.99 0.17 -0.02
N PHE A 221 26.97 0.94 -0.39
CA PHE A 221 25.86 1.27 0.51
C PHE A 221 25.11 0.04 1.01
N LEU A 222 24.86 -0.94 0.13
CA LEU A 222 24.18 -2.18 0.48
C LEU A 222 25.02 -3.03 1.44
N ASN A 223 26.31 -3.20 1.15
CA ASN A 223 27.23 -3.94 2.01
C ASN A 223 27.32 -3.30 3.41
N GLN A 224 27.33 -1.97 3.48
CA GLN A 224 27.32 -1.27 4.75
C GLN A 224 25.97 -1.41 5.48
N ALA A 225 24.85 -1.32 4.74
CA ALA A 225 23.52 -1.55 5.31
C ALA A 225 23.35 -2.98 5.86
N ASP A 226 23.97 -3.99 5.19
CA ASP A 226 23.91 -5.38 5.63
C ASP A 226 24.78 -5.64 6.88
N ARG A 227 25.90 -4.91 7.04
CA ARG A 227 26.69 -4.94 8.28
C ARG A 227 25.94 -4.33 9.47
N ILE A 228 25.14 -3.27 9.23
CA ILE A 228 24.33 -2.61 10.26
C ILE A 228 23.13 -3.47 10.65
N SER A 229 22.45 -4.03 9.65
CA SER A 229 21.28 -4.88 9.84
C SER A 229 21.29 -6.03 8.83
N PRO A 230 21.35 -7.29 9.28
CA PRO A 230 21.32 -8.46 8.40
C PRO A 230 19.91 -8.73 7.81
N ALA A 231 18.90 -7.96 8.21
CA ALA A 231 17.56 -8.08 7.65
C ALA A 231 17.57 -7.80 6.14
N PRO A 232 16.68 -8.45 5.35
CA PRO A 232 16.63 -8.26 3.91
C PRO A 232 16.40 -6.81 3.49
N THR A 233 17.20 -6.32 2.55
CA THR A 233 16.91 -5.06 1.85
C THR A 233 15.73 -5.28 0.90
N THR A 234 14.74 -4.41 1.00
CA THR A 234 13.51 -4.51 0.18
C THR A 234 13.39 -3.39 -0.84
N TRP A 235 13.97 -2.24 -0.52
CA TRP A 235 13.85 -1.03 -1.33
C TRP A 235 15.04 -0.10 -1.11
N ILE A 236 15.43 0.57 -2.17
CA ILE A 236 16.46 1.62 -2.13
C ILE A 236 15.84 2.86 -2.76
N ASN A 237 15.85 3.99 -2.04
CA ASN A 237 15.48 5.27 -2.61
C ASN A 237 16.73 6.06 -2.90
N LEU A 238 16.87 6.47 -4.15
CA LEU A 238 18.01 7.24 -4.63
C LEU A 238 17.80 8.74 -4.40
N PRO A 239 18.86 9.50 -4.13
CA PRO A 239 18.75 10.93 -3.90
C PRO A 239 18.26 11.67 -5.15
N GLN A 240 17.25 12.56 -4.98
CA GLN A 240 16.65 13.32 -6.07
C GLN A 240 17.12 14.79 -6.08
N SER A 241 17.92 15.19 -5.10
CA SER A 241 18.55 16.51 -5.01
C SER A 241 19.95 16.41 -4.41
N PRO A 242 20.78 17.43 -4.54
CA PRO A 242 22.14 17.41 -3.98
C PRO A 242 22.19 17.23 -2.45
N GLN A 243 21.13 17.64 -1.73
CA GLN A 243 21.07 17.48 -0.28
C GLN A 243 20.31 16.19 0.14
N ALA A 244 19.68 15.48 -0.78
CA ALA A 244 18.93 14.28 -0.40
C ALA A 244 19.84 13.15 0.05
N SER A 245 19.46 12.42 1.10
CA SER A 245 20.13 11.20 1.50
C SER A 245 19.76 10.01 0.62
N LEU A 246 20.66 9.05 0.46
CA LEU A 246 20.34 7.72 -0.06
C LEU A 246 19.70 6.92 1.08
N VAL A 247 18.58 6.22 0.80
CA VAL A 247 17.84 5.51 1.83
C VAL A 247 17.70 4.03 1.48
N VAL A 248 18.28 3.17 2.31
CA VAL A 248 18.10 1.71 2.24
C VAL A 248 17.00 1.30 3.20
N ARG A 249 16.01 0.57 2.69
CA ARG A 249 14.88 0.07 3.46
C ARG A 249 15.05 -1.41 3.76
N LYS A 250 14.99 -1.74 5.04
CA LYS A 250 15.10 -3.10 5.56
C LYS A 250 13.75 -3.61 6.05
N LYS A 251 13.57 -4.95 6.04
CA LYS A 251 12.38 -5.60 6.59
C LYS A 251 12.77 -6.52 7.73
N MET A 252 12.44 -6.13 8.95
CA MET A 252 12.62 -7.00 10.12
C MET A 252 11.59 -8.12 10.14
N PRO A 253 11.91 -9.30 10.73
CA PRO A 253 11.01 -10.46 10.74
C PRO A 253 9.64 -10.17 11.36
N GLU A 254 9.59 -9.35 12.41
CA GLU A 254 8.39 -9.00 13.18
C GLU A 254 7.51 -7.92 12.53
N GLU A 255 7.96 -7.29 11.44
CA GLU A 255 7.20 -6.25 10.78
C GLU A 255 6.09 -6.80 9.89
N PHE A 256 4.89 -6.28 10.05
CA PHE A 256 3.75 -6.65 9.19
C PHE A 256 3.82 -6.00 7.79
N HIS A 257 4.51 -4.86 7.67
CA HIS A 257 4.59 -4.18 6.39
C HIS A 257 5.44 -4.98 5.39
N PRO A 258 4.95 -5.27 4.15
CA PRO A 258 5.62 -6.19 3.22
C PRO A 258 7.02 -5.75 2.81
N ASN A 259 7.26 -4.42 2.78
CA ASN A 259 8.57 -3.86 2.46
C ASN A 259 9.38 -3.46 3.71
N GLY A 260 8.89 -3.76 4.94
CA GLY A 260 9.48 -3.25 6.16
C GLY A 260 9.21 -1.75 6.40
N ARG A 261 9.66 -1.24 7.53
CA ARG A 261 9.59 0.17 7.95
C ARG A 261 10.84 0.60 8.70
N SER A 262 11.92 -0.19 8.57
CA SER A 262 13.24 0.14 9.07
C SER A 262 14.04 0.80 7.95
N PHE A 263 14.71 1.90 8.24
CA PHE A 263 15.41 2.71 7.26
C PHE A 263 16.81 3.03 7.73
N ILE A 264 17.78 2.98 6.80
CA ILE A 264 19.14 3.45 7.02
C ILE A 264 19.38 4.57 6.01
N TYR A 265 19.69 5.75 6.52
CA TYR A 265 19.96 6.96 5.74
C TYR A 265 21.45 7.16 5.62
N PHE A 266 21.92 7.34 4.40
CA PHE A 266 23.31 7.55 4.09
C PHE A 266 23.55 8.92 3.46
N ASP A 267 24.67 9.52 3.75
CA ASP A 267 25.21 10.60 2.94
C ASP A 267 25.53 10.06 1.54
N GLN A 268 24.98 10.71 0.49
CA GLN A 268 25.09 10.22 -0.88
C GLN A 268 26.50 10.30 -1.46
N TYR A 269 27.39 11.11 -0.86
CA TYR A 269 28.75 11.36 -1.36
C TYR A 269 29.82 10.56 -0.63
N THR A 270 29.58 10.24 0.64
CA THR A 270 30.59 9.61 1.50
C THR A 270 30.22 8.21 1.96
N SER A 271 28.97 7.77 1.73
CA SER A 271 28.37 6.56 2.33
C SER A 271 28.33 6.55 3.87
N GLU A 272 28.56 7.69 4.52
CA GLU A 272 28.44 7.79 5.96
C GLU A 272 26.99 7.62 6.41
N VAL A 273 26.78 6.92 7.54
CA VAL A 273 25.44 6.71 8.10
C VAL A 273 24.98 7.97 8.82
N LEU A 274 23.90 8.57 8.33
CA LEU A 274 23.31 9.77 8.90
C LEU A 274 22.25 9.47 9.96
N LEU A 275 21.46 8.41 9.76
CA LEU A 275 20.38 8.02 10.68
C LEU A 275 20.02 6.55 10.46
N ILE A 276 19.73 5.86 11.56
CA ILE A 276 19.12 4.51 11.53
C ILE A 276 17.77 4.60 12.23
N GLU A 277 16.70 4.21 11.52
CA GLU A 277 15.36 4.05 12.08
C GLU A 277 15.02 2.56 12.11
N ASN A 278 14.98 1.97 13.29
CA ASN A 278 14.54 0.60 13.50
C ASN A 278 13.04 0.59 13.86
N ALA A 279 12.21 -0.03 13.04
CA ALA A 279 10.77 -0.09 13.26
C ALA A 279 10.37 -0.84 14.54
N SER A 280 11.19 -1.81 14.97
CA SER A 280 10.94 -2.58 16.22
C SER A 280 11.13 -1.71 17.46
N GLU A 281 12.00 -0.70 17.40
CA GLU A 281 12.32 0.23 18.47
C GLU A 281 11.53 1.54 18.36
N ALA A 282 10.74 1.70 17.31
CA ALA A 282 9.99 2.92 17.05
C ALA A 282 8.96 3.18 18.17
N PRO A 283 8.67 4.46 18.49
CA PRO A 283 7.63 4.83 19.44
C PRO A 283 6.27 4.22 19.10
N SER A 284 5.44 3.99 20.13
CA SER A 284 4.14 3.32 20.00
C SER A 284 3.25 3.91 18.90
N GLY A 285 3.19 5.23 18.78
CA GLY A 285 2.41 5.91 17.74
C GLY A 285 2.90 5.56 16.34
N THR A 286 4.21 5.55 16.11
CA THR A 286 4.81 5.14 14.83
C THR A 286 4.54 3.66 14.54
N ARG A 287 4.67 2.78 15.54
CA ARG A 287 4.38 1.35 15.38
C ARG A 287 2.92 1.10 15.02
N ILE A 288 1.98 1.76 15.69
CA ILE A 288 0.54 1.70 15.36
C ILE A 288 0.31 2.22 13.94
N PHE A 289 0.84 3.39 13.58
CA PHE A 289 0.68 3.96 12.25
C PHE A 289 1.21 3.03 11.15
N ASN A 290 2.33 2.34 11.39
CA ASN A 290 2.93 1.39 10.45
C ASN A 290 2.03 0.15 10.19
N THR A 291 1.04 -0.15 11.04
CA THR A 291 0.07 -1.24 10.82
C THR A 291 -1.08 -0.87 9.88
N PHE A 292 -1.31 0.42 9.62
CA PHE A 292 -2.49 0.85 8.84
C PHE A 292 -2.45 0.36 7.38
N TYR A 293 -1.29 0.40 6.73
CA TYR A 293 -1.14 -0.14 5.38
C TYR A 293 -1.36 -1.68 5.34
N PRO A 294 -0.72 -2.50 6.18
CA PRO A 294 -1.00 -3.93 6.25
C PRO A 294 -2.46 -4.29 6.55
N LEU A 295 -3.13 -3.50 7.39
CA LEU A 295 -4.56 -3.66 7.68
C LEU A 295 -5.42 -3.31 6.46
N HIS A 296 -5.12 -2.19 5.79
CA HIS A 296 -5.85 -1.72 4.61
C HIS A 296 -5.79 -2.72 3.46
N THR A 297 -4.64 -3.32 3.25
CA THR A 297 -4.38 -4.26 2.14
C THR A 297 -4.70 -5.72 2.50
N GLY A 298 -4.94 -6.01 3.77
CA GLY A 298 -5.19 -7.36 4.27
C GLY A 298 -3.93 -8.24 4.37
N ILE A 299 -2.74 -7.69 4.14
CA ILE A 299 -1.48 -8.46 4.20
C ILE A 299 -1.15 -8.92 5.62
N ILE A 300 -1.68 -8.26 6.65
CA ILE A 300 -1.36 -8.49 8.06
C ILE A 300 -1.52 -9.96 8.51
N GLY A 301 -2.50 -10.68 7.99
CA GLY A 301 -2.74 -12.10 8.28
C GLY A 301 -2.51 -13.00 7.06
N GLY A 302 -1.75 -12.54 6.06
CA GLY A 302 -1.43 -13.31 4.86
C GLY A 302 -2.64 -13.56 3.96
N LEU A 303 -2.67 -14.71 3.30
CA LEU A 303 -3.70 -15.04 2.31
C LEU A 303 -5.15 -14.99 2.85
N PRO A 304 -5.46 -15.52 4.06
CA PRO A 304 -6.83 -15.47 4.58
C PRO A 304 -7.38 -14.05 4.72
N THR A 305 -6.59 -13.12 5.24
CA THR A 305 -7.03 -11.73 5.41
C THR A 305 -7.05 -10.96 4.09
N ARG A 306 -6.22 -11.31 3.12
CA ARG A 306 -6.29 -10.78 1.75
C ARG A 306 -7.58 -11.22 1.05
N ILE A 307 -7.99 -12.49 1.18
CA ILE A 307 -9.27 -12.97 0.67
C ILE A 307 -10.44 -12.25 1.37
N LEU A 308 -10.39 -12.13 2.70
CA LEU A 308 -11.39 -11.36 3.45
C LEU A 308 -11.50 -9.92 2.93
N GLN A 309 -10.36 -9.26 2.64
CA GLN A 309 -10.32 -7.91 2.09
C GLN A 309 -11.04 -7.81 0.73
N VAL A 310 -10.88 -8.81 -0.14
CA VAL A 310 -11.61 -8.89 -1.42
C VAL A 310 -13.11 -8.97 -1.17
N VAL A 311 -13.56 -9.86 -0.30
CA VAL A 311 -14.98 -10.03 0.04
C VAL A 311 -15.57 -8.75 0.62
N VAL A 312 -14.88 -8.14 1.58
CA VAL A 312 -15.32 -6.88 2.19
C VAL A 312 -15.35 -5.74 1.17
N GLY A 313 -14.36 -5.66 0.27
CA GLY A 313 -14.31 -4.63 -0.77
C GLY A 313 -15.42 -4.75 -1.83
N ILE A 314 -16.08 -5.92 -1.96
CA ILE A 314 -17.26 -6.13 -2.80
C ILE A 314 -18.55 -5.72 -2.06
N SER A 315 -18.57 -5.78 -0.73
CA SER A 315 -19.78 -5.54 0.08
C SER A 315 -20.45 -4.17 -0.16
N PRO A 316 -19.75 -3.03 -0.41
CA PRO A 316 -20.41 -1.77 -0.73
C PRO A 316 -21.28 -1.82 -1.98
N LEU A 317 -20.89 -2.60 -3.01
CA LEU A 317 -21.71 -2.79 -4.20
C LEU A 317 -23.01 -3.54 -3.87
N VAL A 318 -22.91 -4.62 -3.09
CA VAL A 318 -24.07 -5.41 -2.65
C VAL A 318 -25.00 -4.55 -1.79
N LEU A 319 -24.43 -3.77 -0.85
CA LEU A 319 -25.20 -2.87 0.01
C LEU A 319 -25.85 -1.73 -0.78
N PHE A 320 -25.13 -1.14 -1.74
CA PHE A 320 -25.72 -0.13 -2.64
C PHE A 320 -26.88 -0.69 -3.44
N THR A 321 -26.68 -1.84 -4.08
CA THR A 321 -27.70 -2.47 -4.93
C THR A 321 -28.95 -2.82 -4.12
N THR A 322 -28.79 -3.48 -2.97
CA THR A 322 -29.91 -3.85 -2.10
C THR A 322 -30.62 -2.62 -1.52
N GLY A 323 -29.88 -1.61 -1.11
CA GLY A 323 -30.41 -0.33 -0.62
C GLY A 323 -31.20 0.42 -1.70
N PHE A 324 -30.67 0.48 -2.93
CA PHE A 324 -31.35 1.09 -4.08
C PHE A 324 -32.66 0.37 -4.44
N ILE A 325 -32.66 -0.96 -4.45
CA ILE A 325 -33.88 -1.76 -4.68
C ILE A 325 -34.93 -1.46 -3.61
N MET A 326 -34.53 -1.38 -2.33
CA MET A 326 -35.44 -1.05 -1.22
C MET A 326 -36.04 0.35 -1.38
N TRP A 327 -35.20 1.34 -1.71
CA TRP A 327 -35.65 2.72 -1.95
C TRP A 327 -36.65 2.81 -3.11
N ARG A 328 -36.37 2.15 -4.25
CA ARG A 328 -37.28 2.11 -5.41
C ARG A 328 -38.62 1.46 -5.07
N ASN A 329 -38.62 0.38 -4.29
CA ASN A 329 -39.84 -0.32 -3.90
C ASN A 329 -40.73 0.53 -2.97
N ARG A 330 -40.16 1.34 -2.06
CA ARG A 330 -40.92 2.26 -1.22
C ARG A 330 -41.64 3.35 -2.04
N ARG A 331 -41.01 3.89 -3.06
CA ARG A 331 -41.63 4.91 -3.93
C ARG A 331 -42.83 4.39 -4.73
N LYS A 332 -42.88 3.09 -5.09
CA LYS A 332 -44.00 2.48 -5.82
C LYS A 332 -45.22 2.24 -4.93
N VAL A 333 -45.10 2.19 -3.63
CA VAL A 333 -46.22 1.98 -2.69
C VAL A 333 -46.87 3.31 -2.32
N ASN A 334 -46.16 4.43 -2.46
CA ASN A 334 -46.68 5.78 -2.16
C ASN A 334 -47.19 6.53 -3.40
N ARG A 335 -47.32 5.87 -4.54
CA ARG A 335 -48.04 6.29 -5.73
C ARG A 335 -49.24 5.37 -5.95
#